data_98cc8767bd15c968fd9f446307030bae
#
_entry.id   98cc8767bd15c968fd9f446307030bae
#
_cell.length_a   1.000
_cell.length_b   1.000
_cell.length_c   1.000
_cell.angle_alpha   90.00
_cell.angle_beta   90.00
_cell.angle_gamma   90.00
#
_symmetry.space_group_name_H-M   'P 1'
#
loop_
_entity.id
_entity.type
_entity.pdbx_description
1 polymer ?
#
loop_
_entity_poly.entity_id
_entity_poly.type
_entity_poly.pdbx_seq_one_letter_code
_entity_poly.pdbx_strand_id
1 'polypeptide(L)'
;MSKVYMMVTITNRNKRKDFRTFFKEYGLPVFLETTGRGTAQSEVLDYFGLEESEKLLFLAIVTGETWKKLRRGLITKMLIDVPGTGVSFIVPLSSVGGRKPLQFLVNEQEFEKEEETAMKDTDYELLVAIANQGYIDTVMDAARAAK
;
A
#
# COMPACT_ATOMS: atom_id res chain seq x y z
N MET A 1 13.48 8.65 14.17
CA MET A 1 12.81 9.24 13.00
C MET A 1 11.89 8.22 12.37
N SER A 2 10.62 8.39 12.59
CA SER A 2 9.62 7.47 12.04
C SER A 2 9.20 7.93 10.65
N LYS A 3 9.94 7.50 9.64
CA LYS A 3 9.50 7.68 8.26
C LYS A 3 8.21 6.90 8.01
N VAL A 4 7.34 7.47 7.21
CA VAL A 4 6.07 6.88 6.84
C VAL A 4 6.14 6.38 5.39
N TYR A 5 5.58 5.23 5.16
CA TYR A 5 5.59 4.56 3.87
C TYR A 5 4.17 4.14 3.47
N MET A 6 3.90 4.12 2.20
CA MET A 6 2.76 3.42 1.66
C MET A 6 3.15 1.96 1.40
N MET A 7 2.53 1.04 2.11
CA MET A 7 2.66 -0.38 1.84
C MET A 7 1.63 -0.81 0.80
N VAL A 8 2.10 -1.53 -0.19
CA VAL A 8 1.25 -2.14 -1.22
C VAL A 8 1.44 -3.65 -1.18
N THR A 9 0.36 -4.38 -1.03
CA THR A 9 0.35 -5.84 -1.12
C THR A 9 -0.61 -6.27 -2.22
N ILE A 10 -0.11 -7.02 -3.17
CA ILE A 10 -0.89 -7.57 -4.29
C ILE A 10 -0.92 -9.08 -4.12
N THR A 11 -2.11 -9.64 -4.06
CA THR A 11 -2.29 -11.08 -3.85
C THR A 11 -3.52 -11.60 -4.60
N ASN A 12 -3.75 -12.89 -4.53
CA ASN A 12 -4.94 -13.52 -5.09
C ASN A 12 -6.18 -13.24 -4.21
N ARG A 13 -7.32 -13.12 -4.84
CA ARG A 13 -8.60 -12.85 -4.18
C ARG A 13 -8.94 -13.87 -3.09
N ASN A 14 -8.57 -15.13 -3.26
CA ASN A 14 -8.81 -16.19 -2.28
C ASN A 14 -8.00 -16.04 -0.99
N LYS A 15 -6.95 -15.20 -0.97
CA LYS A 15 -6.13 -14.91 0.20
C LYS A 15 -6.64 -13.75 1.06
N ARG A 16 -7.76 -13.15 0.71
CA ARG A 16 -8.30 -11.96 1.39
C ARG A 16 -8.39 -12.12 2.91
N LYS A 17 -9.02 -13.19 3.36
CA LYS A 17 -9.24 -13.44 4.79
C LYS A 17 -7.92 -13.62 5.55
N ASP A 18 -7.00 -14.36 4.97
CA ASP A 18 -5.70 -14.64 5.59
C ASP A 18 -4.89 -13.37 5.76
N PHE A 19 -4.82 -12.52 4.74
CA PHE A 19 -4.11 -11.24 4.82
C PHE A 19 -4.78 -10.23 5.76
N ARG A 20 -6.09 -10.15 5.79
CA ARG A 20 -6.82 -9.30 6.74
C ARG A 20 -6.51 -9.68 8.18
N THR A 21 -6.56 -10.97 8.50
CA THR A 21 -6.22 -11.48 9.83
C THR A 21 -4.77 -11.19 10.17
N PHE A 22 -3.87 -11.46 9.26
CA PHE A 22 -2.45 -11.20 9.41
C PHE A 22 -2.15 -9.72 9.72
N PHE A 23 -2.67 -8.79 8.95
CA PHE A 23 -2.43 -7.37 9.16
C PHE A 23 -2.93 -6.89 10.53
N LYS A 24 -4.09 -7.33 10.96
CA LYS A 24 -4.63 -7.01 12.29
C LYS A 24 -3.75 -7.57 13.42
N GLU A 25 -3.32 -8.81 13.32
CA GLU A 25 -2.44 -9.45 14.31
C GLU A 25 -1.08 -8.77 14.43
N TYR A 26 -0.58 -8.19 13.34
CA TYR A 26 0.71 -7.49 13.30
C TYR A 26 0.64 -5.99 13.58
N GLY A 27 -0.48 -5.52 14.12
CA GLY A 27 -0.64 -4.11 14.53
C GLY A 27 -0.94 -3.15 13.39
N LEU A 28 -1.53 -3.64 12.32
CA LEU A 28 -2.01 -2.83 11.20
C LEU A 28 -3.53 -2.98 11.06
N PRO A 29 -4.33 -2.29 11.89
CA PRO A 29 -5.78 -2.43 11.86
C PRO A 29 -6.44 -1.65 10.72
N VAL A 30 -5.75 -0.64 10.18
CA VAL A 30 -6.28 0.22 9.13
C VAL A 30 -5.58 -0.05 7.82
N PHE A 31 -6.31 -0.53 6.85
CA PHE A 31 -5.87 -0.75 5.48
C PHE A 31 -7.05 -0.62 4.51
N LEU A 32 -6.74 -0.28 3.30
CA LEU A 32 -7.68 -0.16 2.19
C LEU A 32 -7.56 -1.38 1.30
N GLU A 33 -8.67 -1.84 0.78
CA GLU A 33 -8.71 -2.93 -0.18
C GLU A 33 -9.31 -2.45 -1.50
N THR A 34 -8.73 -2.90 -2.59
CA THR A 34 -9.31 -2.74 -3.91
C THR A 34 -8.99 -3.94 -4.78
N THR A 35 -9.79 -4.16 -5.79
CA THR A 35 -9.52 -5.16 -6.82
C THR A 35 -8.78 -4.51 -7.97
N GLY A 36 -7.96 -5.29 -8.65
CA GLY A 36 -7.23 -4.85 -9.82
C GLY A 36 -7.14 -5.96 -10.86
N ARG A 37 -6.80 -5.60 -12.08
CA ARG A 37 -6.44 -6.54 -13.13
C ARG A 37 -4.95 -6.51 -13.36
N GLY A 38 -4.33 -7.69 -13.40
CA GLY A 38 -2.96 -7.82 -13.85
C GLY A 38 -2.87 -7.52 -15.35
N THR A 39 -1.99 -6.60 -15.71
CA THR A 39 -1.68 -6.27 -17.12
C THR A 39 -0.28 -6.73 -17.52
N ALA A 40 0.45 -7.37 -16.61
CA ALA A 40 1.78 -7.89 -16.88
C ALA A 40 1.72 -9.04 -17.88
N GLN A 41 2.81 -9.24 -18.62
CA GLN A 41 2.96 -10.39 -19.50
C GLN A 41 2.91 -11.70 -18.69
N SER A 42 2.43 -12.77 -19.32
CA SER A 42 2.22 -14.07 -18.67
C SER A 42 3.45 -14.59 -17.93
N GLU A 43 4.65 -14.42 -18.50
CA GLU A 43 5.91 -14.84 -17.88
C GLU A 43 6.19 -14.14 -16.53
N VAL A 44 5.88 -12.85 -16.44
CA VAL A 44 6.02 -12.08 -15.19
C VAL A 44 4.95 -12.48 -14.18
N LEU A 45 3.72 -12.72 -14.65
CA LEU A 45 2.63 -13.22 -13.82
C LEU A 45 2.96 -14.59 -13.25
N ASP A 46 3.49 -15.49 -14.05
CA ASP A 46 3.90 -16.84 -13.62
C ASP A 46 5.02 -16.79 -12.58
N TYR A 47 5.99 -15.90 -12.75
CA TYR A 47 7.07 -15.73 -11.78
C TYR A 47 6.58 -15.28 -10.41
N PHE A 48 5.61 -14.37 -10.37
CA PHE A 48 4.96 -13.96 -9.11
C PHE A 48 3.80 -14.88 -8.70
N GLY A 49 3.49 -15.90 -9.48
CA GLY A 49 2.35 -16.78 -9.27
C GLY A 49 1.00 -16.07 -9.38
N LEU A 50 0.96 -15.03 -10.17
CA LEU A 50 -0.21 -14.19 -10.37
C LEU A 50 -0.80 -14.53 -11.75
N GLU A 51 -1.93 -15.21 -11.78
CA GLU A 51 -2.69 -15.39 -13.01
C GLU A 51 -3.33 -14.08 -13.48
N GLU A 52 -3.71 -14.01 -14.74
CA GLU A 52 -4.35 -12.84 -15.39
C GLU A 52 -5.72 -12.46 -14.79
N SER A 53 -6.15 -13.15 -13.74
CA SER A 53 -7.41 -12.98 -13.03
C SER A 53 -7.42 -11.75 -12.11
N GLU A 54 -8.58 -11.46 -11.55
CA GLU A 54 -8.75 -10.42 -10.55
C GLU A 54 -7.78 -10.57 -9.37
N LYS A 55 -7.03 -9.52 -9.10
CA LYS A 55 -6.11 -9.43 -7.98
C LYS A 55 -6.71 -8.57 -6.87
N LEU A 56 -6.25 -8.81 -5.67
CA LEU A 56 -6.58 -8.01 -4.50
C LEU A 56 -5.38 -7.15 -4.14
N LEU A 57 -5.62 -5.86 -3.98
CA LEU A 57 -4.63 -4.90 -3.50
C LEU A 57 -4.99 -4.47 -2.09
N PHE A 58 -4.01 -4.53 -1.21
CA PHE A 58 -4.06 -3.88 0.09
C PHE A 58 -3.13 -2.67 0.07
N LEU A 59 -3.66 -1.54 0.50
CA LEU A 59 -2.92 -0.29 0.66
C LEU A 59 -2.98 0.13 2.12
N ALA A 60 -1.84 0.42 2.72
CA ALA A 60 -1.77 0.88 4.09
C ALA A 60 -0.63 1.86 4.29
N ILE A 61 -0.78 2.72 5.28
CA ILE A 61 0.31 3.59 5.71
C ILE A 61 1.00 2.93 6.89
N VAL A 62 2.29 2.74 6.78
CA VAL A 62 3.10 2.05 7.80
C VAL A 62 4.30 2.90 8.21
N THR A 63 4.67 2.77 9.48
CA THR A 63 5.97 3.28 9.96
C THR A 63 7.08 2.28 9.64
N GLY A 64 8.33 2.73 9.68
CA GLY A 64 9.47 1.84 9.47
C GLY A 64 9.51 0.67 10.44
N GLU A 65 9.14 0.88 11.70
CA GLU A 65 9.10 -0.17 12.72
C GLU A 65 7.99 -1.19 12.45
N THR A 66 6.80 -0.71 12.10
CA THR A 66 5.68 -1.60 11.71
C THR A 66 6.04 -2.42 10.48
N TRP A 67 6.68 -1.80 9.48
CA TRP A 67 7.14 -2.51 8.29
C TRP A 67 8.14 -3.64 8.60
N LYS A 68 9.10 -3.41 9.50
CA LYS A 68 10.04 -4.47 9.92
C LYS A 68 9.32 -5.68 10.51
N LYS A 69 8.32 -5.45 11.36
CA LYS A 69 7.50 -6.52 11.94
C LYS A 69 6.69 -7.24 10.87
N LEU A 70 6.00 -6.48 10.02
CA LEU A 70 5.18 -7.02 8.93
C LEU A 70 6.01 -7.84 7.94
N ARG A 71 7.15 -7.31 7.50
CA ARG A 71 8.05 -7.99 6.57
C ARG A 71 8.47 -9.37 7.07
N ARG A 72 8.84 -9.47 8.35
CA ARG A 72 9.19 -10.75 8.97
C ARG A 72 8.01 -11.71 8.94
N GLY A 73 6.82 -11.26 9.33
CA GLY A 73 5.61 -12.07 9.31
C GLY A 73 5.15 -12.45 7.90
N LEU A 74 5.30 -11.57 6.92
CA LEU A 74 5.03 -11.85 5.51
C LEU A 74 5.87 -13.04 5.01
N ILE A 75 7.13 -13.10 5.40
CA ILE A 75 8.03 -14.20 5.03
C ILE A 75 7.68 -15.47 5.81
N THR A 76 7.53 -15.40 7.12
CA THR A 76 7.42 -16.58 8.00
C THR A 76 6.02 -17.16 8.09
N LYS A 77 4.98 -16.33 8.11
CA LYS A 77 3.58 -16.75 8.22
C LYS A 77 2.84 -16.78 6.89
N MET A 78 2.99 -15.73 6.10
CA MET A 78 2.28 -15.62 4.83
C MET A 78 3.04 -16.27 3.67
N LEU A 79 4.29 -16.67 3.89
CA LEU A 79 5.14 -17.34 2.89
C LEU A 79 5.23 -16.53 1.58
N ILE A 80 5.41 -15.22 1.70
CA ILE A 80 5.40 -14.30 0.55
C ILE A 80 6.51 -14.61 -0.47
N ASP A 81 7.59 -15.26 -0.03
CA ASP A 81 8.68 -15.71 -0.90
C ASP A 81 8.30 -16.93 -1.76
N VAL A 82 7.20 -17.60 -1.45
CA VAL A 82 6.74 -18.73 -2.25
C VAL A 82 5.99 -18.21 -3.47
N PRO A 83 6.38 -18.59 -4.70
CA PRO A 83 5.64 -18.20 -5.89
C PRO A 83 4.15 -18.55 -5.78
N GLY A 84 3.29 -17.63 -6.19
CA GLY A 84 1.84 -17.79 -6.11
C GLY A 84 1.18 -17.16 -4.88
N THR A 85 1.94 -16.69 -3.90
CA THR A 85 1.38 -16.01 -2.73
C THR A 85 1.07 -14.54 -2.99
N GLY A 86 1.94 -13.85 -3.70
CA GLY A 86 1.79 -12.44 -4.01
C GLY A 86 3.09 -11.65 -3.87
N VAL A 87 2.97 -10.34 -3.81
CA VAL A 87 4.09 -9.42 -3.63
C VAL A 87 3.70 -8.32 -2.65
N SER A 88 4.64 -7.92 -1.82
CA SER A 88 4.46 -6.77 -0.90
C SER A 88 5.69 -5.88 -0.94
N PHE A 89 5.47 -4.60 -1.03
CA PHE A 89 6.54 -3.59 -1.05
C PHE A 89 6.10 -2.30 -0.38
N ILE A 90 7.05 -1.43 -0.10
CA ILE A 90 6.79 -0.11 0.45
C ILE A 90 7.32 0.98 -0.48
N VAL A 91 6.60 2.10 -0.49
CA VAL A 91 6.99 3.32 -1.18
C VAL A 91 7.14 4.42 -0.14
N PRO A 92 8.29 5.11 -0.06
CA PRO A 92 8.45 6.25 0.83
C PRO A 92 7.43 7.34 0.49
N LEU A 93 6.79 7.90 1.52
CA LEU A 93 5.90 9.03 1.34
C LEU A 93 6.66 10.34 1.54
N SER A 94 6.61 11.22 0.55
CA SER A 94 7.16 12.58 0.65
C SER A 94 6.19 13.50 1.36
N SER A 95 4.89 13.36 1.11
CA SER A 95 3.84 14.20 1.69
C SER A 95 2.53 13.44 1.81
N VAL A 96 1.73 13.78 2.81
CA VAL A 96 0.36 13.29 2.99
C VAL A 96 -0.56 14.47 3.23
N GLY A 97 -1.57 14.64 2.39
CA GLY A 97 -2.57 15.68 2.54
C GLY A 97 -3.49 15.41 3.72
N GLY A 98 -3.46 16.31 4.72
CA GLY A 98 -4.33 16.25 5.89
C GLY A 98 -3.77 15.48 7.09
N ARG A 99 -3.80 16.15 8.25
CA ARG A 99 -3.30 15.59 9.52
C ARG A 99 -4.21 14.52 10.09
N LYS A 100 -5.51 14.77 10.09
CA LYS A 100 -6.50 13.84 10.64
C LYS A 100 -6.56 12.51 9.87
N PRO A 101 -6.60 12.52 8.52
CA PRO A 101 -6.48 11.28 7.76
C PRO A 101 -5.19 10.53 8.03
N LEU A 102 -4.05 11.20 8.13
CA LEU A 102 -2.79 10.55 8.44
C LEU A 102 -2.81 9.88 9.82
N GLN A 103 -3.30 10.57 10.85
CA GLN A 103 -3.44 10.01 12.20
C GLN A 103 -4.32 8.76 12.21
N PHE A 104 -5.41 8.78 11.47
CA PHE A 104 -6.28 7.61 11.32
C PHE A 104 -5.56 6.44 10.62
N LEU A 105 -4.83 6.72 9.54
CA LEU A 105 -4.15 5.69 8.74
C LEU A 105 -2.96 5.04 9.47
N VAL A 106 -2.32 5.77 10.40
CA VAL A 106 -1.22 5.25 11.23
C VAL A 106 -1.69 4.80 12.62
N ASN A 107 -2.99 4.71 12.83
CA ASN A 107 -3.59 4.34 14.11
C ASN A 107 -2.94 3.09 14.71
N GLU A 108 -2.69 3.12 16.03
CA GLU A 108 -2.01 2.09 16.81
C GLU A 108 -0.53 1.85 16.44
N GLN A 109 0.02 2.59 15.50
CA GLN A 109 1.45 2.58 15.21
C GLN A 109 2.15 3.68 16.00
N GLU A 110 3.33 3.40 16.50
CA GLU A 110 4.18 4.43 17.11
C GLU A 110 4.65 5.40 16.03
N PHE A 111 4.12 6.60 16.07
CA PHE A 111 4.42 7.66 15.13
C PHE A 111 4.76 8.95 15.85
N GLU A 112 6.00 9.36 15.78
CA GLU A 112 6.42 10.70 16.17
C GLU A 112 6.31 11.62 14.95
N LYS A 113 5.57 12.70 15.15
CA LYS A 113 5.34 13.68 14.11
C LYS A 113 6.61 14.49 13.87
N GLU A 114 7.20 14.33 12.71
CA GLU A 114 8.23 15.23 12.24
C GLU A 114 7.62 16.36 11.38
N GLU A 115 8.28 17.51 11.40
CA GLU A 115 8.00 18.58 10.44
C GLU A 115 8.18 18.06 9.02
N GLU A 116 7.36 18.55 8.10
CA GLU A 116 7.43 18.19 6.69
C GLU A 116 8.88 18.33 6.21
N THR A 117 9.47 17.21 5.85
CA THR A 117 10.77 17.23 5.18
C THR A 117 10.53 17.84 3.80
N ALA A 118 11.35 18.81 3.42
CA ALA A 118 11.33 19.37 2.08
C ALA A 118 11.31 18.23 1.04
N MET A 119 10.37 18.29 0.11
CA MET A 119 10.29 17.32 -0.98
C MET A 119 11.63 17.28 -1.69
N LYS A 120 12.18 16.07 -1.86
CA LYS A 120 13.36 15.89 -2.70
C LYS A 120 12.98 16.24 -4.12
N ASP A 121 13.82 17.01 -4.79
CA ASP A 121 13.68 17.30 -6.21
C ASP A 121 13.85 15.97 -6.98
N THR A 122 12.74 15.44 -7.44
CA THR A 122 12.67 14.19 -8.23
C THR A 122 11.99 14.51 -9.55
N ASP A 123 12.44 13.89 -10.62
CA ASP A 123 11.88 14.10 -11.96
C ASP A 123 10.42 13.64 -12.06
N TYR A 124 10.05 12.64 -11.25
CA TYR A 124 8.71 12.05 -11.24
C TYR A 124 8.27 11.70 -9.81
N GLU A 125 6.99 11.85 -9.57
CA GLU A 125 6.35 11.47 -8.32
C GLU A 125 5.07 10.67 -8.59
N LEU A 126 4.71 9.79 -7.65
CA LEU A 126 3.44 9.08 -7.68
C LEU A 126 2.45 9.79 -6.76
N LEU A 127 1.38 10.30 -7.33
CA LEU A 127 0.25 10.84 -6.57
C LEU A 127 -0.85 9.78 -6.47
N VAL A 128 -1.22 9.44 -5.24
CA VAL A 128 -2.37 8.57 -4.95
C VAL A 128 -3.47 9.39 -4.32
N ALA A 129 -4.62 9.44 -4.96
CA ALA A 129 -5.80 10.10 -4.45
C ALA A 129 -6.89 9.06 -4.12
N ILE A 130 -7.40 9.11 -2.91
CA ILE A 130 -8.50 8.26 -2.44
C ILE A 130 -9.67 9.17 -2.13
N ALA A 131 -10.76 9.01 -2.87
CA ALA A 131 -11.92 9.87 -2.78
C ALA A 131 -13.22 9.04 -2.74
N ASN A 132 -14.33 9.70 -2.44
CA ASN A 132 -15.64 9.06 -2.51
C ASN A 132 -15.97 8.62 -3.94
N GLN A 133 -16.76 7.58 -4.06
CA GLN A 133 -17.23 7.08 -5.34
C GLN A 133 -17.92 8.20 -6.14
N GLY A 134 -17.64 8.28 -7.43
CA GLY A 134 -18.19 9.28 -8.34
C GLY A 134 -17.33 10.54 -8.52
N TYR A 135 -16.23 10.70 -7.78
CA TYR A 135 -15.34 11.87 -7.89
C TYR A 135 -14.14 11.67 -8.82
N ILE A 136 -14.06 10.55 -9.52
CA ILE A 136 -12.91 10.25 -10.39
C ILE A 136 -12.70 11.31 -11.48
N ASP A 137 -13.74 11.75 -12.14
CA ASP A 137 -13.65 12.74 -13.19
C ASP A 137 -13.20 14.10 -12.65
N THR A 138 -13.72 14.51 -11.50
CA THR A 138 -13.31 15.74 -10.81
C THR A 138 -11.83 15.73 -10.44
N VAL A 139 -11.33 14.62 -9.90
CA VAL A 139 -9.92 14.42 -9.56
C VAL A 139 -9.05 14.44 -10.82
N MET A 140 -9.47 13.76 -11.87
CA MET A 140 -8.72 13.70 -13.13
C MET A 140 -8.68 15.07 -13.85
N ASP A 141 -9.78 15.81 -13.81
CA ASP A 141 -9.81 17.17 -14.39
C ASP A 141 -8.90 18.13 -13.63
N ALA A 142 -8.91 18.06 -12.29
CA ALA A 142 -7.99 18.83 -11.45
C ALA A 142 -6.52 18.48 -11.74
N ALA A 143 -6.19 17.21 -11.87
CA ALA A 143 -4.83 16.76 -12.20
C ALA A 143 -4.37 17.25 -13.57
N ARG A 144 -5.23 17.19 -14.59
CA ARG A 144 -4.93 17.70 -15.93
C ARG A 144 -4.75 19.22 -15.96
N ALA A 145 -5.53 19.95 -15.17
CA ALA A 145 -5.43 21.40 -15.07
C ALA A 145 -4.16 21.87 -14.35
N ALA A 146 -3.65 21.08 -13.44
CA ALA A 146 -2.43 21.41 -12.67
C ALA A 146 -1.13 21.27 -13.47
N LYS A 147 -1.12 20.50 -14.59
CA LYS A 147 0.03 20.22 -15.47
C LYS A 147 1.34 19.90 -14.74
#